data_efaa38fa7c318d05f271066432007b52
#
_entry.id   efaa38fa7c318d05f271066432007b52
#
_cell.length_a   1.000
_cell.length_b   1.000
_cell.length_c   1.000
_cell.angle_alpha   90.00
_cell.angle_beta   90.00
_cell.angle_gamma   90.00
#
_symmetry.space_group_name_H-M   'P 1'
#
loop_
_entity.id
_entity.type
_entity.pdbx_description
1 polymer ?
#
loop_
_entity_poly.entity_id
_entity_poly.type
_entity_poly.pdbx_seq_one_letter_code
_entity_poly.pdbx_strand_id
1 'polypeptide(L)'
;QSLMWGLAREISKNFMIKVFADYIENYKSFDEQASFSIERVGGPKLLRKYRKAYLIDEFVKESKVKGIISDHWKSLEHLKTNKNKYCLIHGKEINHAKGSGINKRLLKVLNNVEKVIANSKYTKNLAIELGVDQDKIIVINPGIDPIKDLDKKSLDKVESLLKVKTPRLITVSRFDKRKNHEKVIMALRNLKQIYPDIVYICVGYGDEEENIKNLVKELDLEGQVMFFKDI
;
A
#
# COMPACT_ATOMS: atom_id res chain seq x y z
N GLN A 1 -0.95 -0.63 -4.40
CA GLN A 1 -1.42 -1.34 -5.63
C GLN A 1 -2.20 -2.61 -5.28
N SER A 2 -1.72 -3.46 -4.36
CA SER A 2 -2.40 -4.71 -3.97
C SER A 2 -3.82 -4.51 -3.45
N LEU A 3 -4.06 -3.48 -2.62
CA LEU A 3 -5.40 -3.18 -2.09
C LEU A 3 -6.40 -2.86 -3.21
N MET A 4 -6.02 -1.99 -4.17
CA MET A 4 -6.92 -1.64 -5.28
C MET A 4 -7.16 -2.79 -6.24
N TRP A 5 -6.15 -3.63 -6.43
CA TRP A 5 -6.30 -4.86 -7.22
C TRP A 5 -7.29 -5.82 -6.56
N GLY A 6 -7.12 -6.11 -5.27
CA GLY A 6 -8.03 -6.96 -4.50
C GLY A 6 -9.45 -6.41 -4.49
N LEU A 7 -9.61 -5.10 -4.27
CA LEU A 7 -10.91 -4.43 -4.29
C LEU A 7 -11.59 -4.53 -5.66
N ALA A 8 -10.86 -4.24 -6.76
CA ALA A 8 -11.41 -4.34 -8.11
C ALA A 8 -11.80 -5.79 -8.45
N ARG A 9 -10.98 -6.77 -8.08
CA ARG A 9 -11.27 -8.18 -8.25
C ARG A 9 -12.55 -8.60 -7.51
N GLU A 10 -12.72 -8.19 -6.27
CA GLU A 10 -13.91 -8.56 -5.50
C GLU A 10 -15.18 -7.86 -6.02
N ILE A 11 -15.08 -6.58 -6.36
CA ILE A 11 -16.22 -5.84 -6.92
C ILE A 11 -16.59 -6.37 -8.33
N SER A 12 -15.60 -6.82 -9.13
CA SER A 12 -15.86 -7.36 -10.47
C SER A 12 -16.73 -8.61 -10.50
N LYS A 13 -16.87 -9.31 -9.38
CA LYS A 13 -17.77 -10.46 -9.25
C LYS A 13 -19.26 -10.11 -9.41
N ASN A 14 -19.62 -8.85 -9.09
CA ASN A 14 -21.01 -8.39 -9.09
C ASN A 14 -21.25 -7.17 -10.00
N PHE A 15 -20.21 -6.51 -10.47
CA PHE A 15 -20.31 -5.29 -11.28
C PHE A 15 -19.30 -5.30 -12.41
N MET A 16 -19.67 -4.72 -13.54
CA MET A 16 -18.67 -4.41 -14.57
C MET A 16 -17.75 -3.30 -14.08
N ILE A 17 -16.45 -3.55 -14.10
CA ILE A 17 -15.39 -2.65 -13.62
C ILE A 17 -14.51 -2.24 -14.80
N LYS A 18 -14.21 -0.95 -14.89
CA LYS A 18 -13.12 -0.41 -15.70
C LYS A 18 -12.15 0.34 -14.81
N VAL A 19 -10.88 -0.04 -14.85
CA VAL A 19 -9.81 0.58 -14.07
C VAL A 19 -8.99 1.49 -14.99
N PHE A 20 -8.75 2.72 -14.54
CA PHE A 20 -7.82 3.67 -15.19
C PHE A 20 -6.55 3.76 -14.35
N ALA A 21 -5.47 3.20 -14.85
CA ALA A 21 -4.20 3.14 -14.13
C ALA A 21 -3.08 3.86 -14.90
N ASP A 22 -2.04 4.27 -14.20
CA ASP A 22 -0.86 4.83 -14.86
C ASP A 22 -0.14 3.74 -15.65
N TYR A 23 0.42 4.13 -16.82
CA TYR A 23 1.28 3.25 -17.59
C TYR A 23 2.53 2.88 -16.79
N ILE A 24 2.86 1.61 -16.79
CA ILE A 24 4.11 1.04 -16.26
C ILE A 24 4.69 0.07 -17.29
N GLU A 25 6.00 -0.08 -17.32
CA GLU A 25 6.64 -1.10 -18.15
C GLU A 25 6.19 -2.51 -17.69
N ASN A 26 6.15 -3.43 -18.62
CA ASN A 26 5.77 -4.85 -18.39
C ASN A 26 4.36 -5.06 -17.77
N TYR A 27 3.43 -4.11 -17.99
CA TYR A 27 2.07 -4.21 -17.44
C TYR A 27 1.23 -5.37 -18.02
N LYS A 28 1.53 -5.84 -19.23
CA LYS A 28 0.68 -6.80 -19.97
C LYS A 28 0.44 -8.08 -19.20
N SER A 29 1.49 -8.75 -18.74
CA SER A 29 1.38 -9.99 -17.97
C SER A 29 0.59 -9.84 -16.67
N PHE A 30 0.59 -8.64 -16.10
CA PHE A 30 -0.23 -8.30 -14.93
C PHE A 30 -1.69 -8.07 -15.31
N ASP A 31 -1.92 -7.31 -16.39
CA ASP A 31 -3.29 -6.95 -16.82
C ASP A 31 -4.05 -8.16 -17.39
N GLU A 32 -3.37 -9.11 -18.01
CA GLU A 32 -3.93 -10.38 -18.53
C GLU A 32 -4.55 -11.25 -17.42
N GLN A 33 -4.10 -11.08 -16.18
CA GLN A 33 -4.65 -11.82 -15.03
C GLN A 33 -5.93 -11.16 -14.45
N ALA A 34 -6.31 -9.98 -14.95
CA ALA A 34 -7.46 -9.25 -14.45
C ALA A 34 -8.77 -9.83 -14.98
N SER A 35 -9.76 -9.99 -14.09
CA SER A 35 -11.16 -10.28 -14.45
C SER A 35 -11.96 -9.05 -14.88
N PHE A 36 -11.29 -7.90 -15.07
CA PHE A 36 -11.89 -6.60 -15.38
C PHE A 36 -11.02 -5.82 -16.36
N SER A 37 -11.62 -4.84 -17.05
CA SER A 37 -10.92 -4.02 -18.04
C SER A 37 -9.97 -3.01 -17.36
N ILE A 38 -8.73 -2.92 -17.86
CA ILE A 38 -7.74 -1.94 -17.41
C ILE A 38 -7.31 -1.06 -18.58
N GLU A 39 -7.41 0.24 -18.41
CA GLU A 39 -6.90 1.23 -19.34
C GLU A 39 -5.66 1.91 -18.77
N ARG A 40 -4.51 1.72 -19.43
CA ARG A 40 -3.23 2.29 -19.02
C ARG A 40 -3.02 3.66 -19.63
N VAL A 41 -2.93 4.69 -18.77
CA VAL A 41 -2.78 6.08 -19.18
C VAL A 41 -1.30 6.44 -19.20
N GLY A 42 -0.73 6.61 -20.39
CA GLY A 42 0.66 7.03 -20.62
C GLY A 42 0.81 8.54 -20.79
N GLY A 43 2.04 8.94 -21.17
CA GLY A 43 2.42 10.33 -21.45
C GLY A 43 3.18 11.01 -20.31
N PRO A 44 3.56 12.30 -20.47
CA PRO A 44 4.33 13.06 -19.50
C PRO A 44 3.68 13.06 -18.13
N LYS A 45 4.48 12.81 -17.08
CA LYS A 45 4.00 12.65 -15.69
C LYS A 45 3.12 13.82 -15.22
N LEU A 46 3.45 15.07 -15.60
CA LEU A 46 2.69 16.26 -15.21
C LEU A 46 1.31 16.33 -15.87
N LEU A 47 1.16 15.84 -17.11
CA LEU A 47 -0.08 15.89 -17.87
C LEU A 47 -0.96 14.65 -17.67
N ARG A 48 -0.40 13.56 -17.18
CA ARG A 48 -1.08 12.26 -17.03
C ARG A 48 -2.36 12.35 -16.20
N LYS A 49 -2.35 13.13 -15.11
CA LYS A 49 -3.54 13.33 -14.27
C LYS A 49 -4.72 13.98 -15.02
N TYR A 50 -4.44 14.94 -15.90
CA TYR A 50 -5.48 15.60 -16.71
C TYR A 50 -6.00 14.66 -17.79
N ARG A 51 -5.08 13.95 -18.47
CA ARG A 51 -5.45 12.94 -19.46
C ARG A 51 -6.31 11.84 -18.87
N LYS A 52 -5.93 11.33 -17.68
CA LYS A 52 -6.72 10.32 -16.96
C LYS A 52 -8.11 10.85 -16.62
N ALA A 53 -8.22 12.07 -16.10
CA ALA A 53 -9.51 12.67 -15.79
C ALA A 53 -10.39 12.83 -17.05
N TYR A 54 -9.80 13.27 -18.17
CA TYR A 54 -10.52 13.36 -19.44
C TYR A 54 -11.06 12.01 -19.91
N LEU A 55 -10.22 10.95 -19.90
CA LEU A 55 -10.63 9.61 -20.32
C LEU A 55 -11.74 9.04 -19.42
N ILE A 56 -11.67 9.28 -18.11
CA ILE A 56 -12.73 8.88 -17.17
C ILE A 56 -14.02 9.64 -17.46
N ASP A 57 -13.97 10.97 -17.66
CA ASP A 57 -15.13 11.78 -17.94
C ASP A 57 -15.81 11.37 -19.26
N GLU A 58 -15.05 11.05 -20.32
CA GLU A 58 -15.58 10.53 -21.59
C GLU A 58 -16.24 9.16 -21.38
N PHE A 59 -15.54 8.23 -20.72
CA PHE A 59 -16.11 6.92 -20.43
C PHE A 59 -17.43 7.01 -19.65
N VAL A 60 -17.52 7.93 -18.69
CA VAL A 60 -18.73 8.13 -17.87
C VAL A 60 -19.89 8.67 -18.69
N LYS A 61 -19.64 9.48 -19.73
CA LYS A 61 -20.69 9.97 -20.64
C LYS A 61 -21.29 8.85 -21.50
N GLU A 62 -20.44 7.95 -21.97
CA GLU A 62 -20.81 6.87 -22.89
C GLU A 62 -21.36 5.63 -22.18
N SER A 63 -21.16 5.53 -20.86
CA SER A 63 -21.46 4.32 -20.08
C SER A 63 -22.40 4.59 -18.90
N LYS A 64 -23.19 3.58 -18.53
CA LYS A 64 -24.04 3.65 -17.31
C LYS A 64 -23.22 3.43 -16.04
N VAL A 65 -22.33 4.38 -15.72
CA VAL A 65 -21.49 4.31 -14.52
C VAL A 65 -22.31 4.60 -13.27
N LYS A 66 -22.25 3.73 -12.26
CA LYS A 66 -22.89 3.90 -10.94
C LYS A 66 -22.09 4.78 -10.00
N GLY A 67 -20.77 4.72 -10.07
CA GLY A 67 -19.87 5.50 -9.20
C GLY A 67 -18.42 5.32 -9.57
N ILE A 68 -17.56 6.15 -8.98
CA ILE A 68 -16.13 6.18 -9.21
C ILE A 68 -15.43 5.99 -7.87
N ILE A 69 -14.55 5.01 -7.79
CA ILE A 69 -13.72 4.74 -6.60
C ILE A 69 -12.27 5.10 -6.93
N SER A 70 -11.64 5.86 -6.04
CA SER A 70 -10.23 6.24 -6.18
C SER A 70 -9.43 5.94 -4.93
N ASP A 71 -8.19 5.50 -5.10
CA ASP A 71 -7.20 5.27 -4.03
C ASP A 71 -6.42 6.54 -3.64
N HIS A 72 -6.67 7.64 -4.34
CA HIS A 72 -5.95 8.89 -4.10
C HIS A 72 -6.78 10.11 -4.51
N TRP A 73 -6.92 11.08 -3.63
CA TRP A 73 -7.70 12.29 -3.85
C TRP A 73 -7.31 13.07 -5.12
N LYS A 74 -6.01 13.10 -5.49
CA LYS A 74 -5.55 13.77 -6.71
C LYS A 74 -6.11 13.17 -8.01
N SER A 75 -6.51 11.91 -8.00
CA SER A 75 -7.13 11.27 -9.16
C SER A 75 -8.56 11.76 -9.40
N LEU A 76 -9.22 12.30 -8.37
CA LEU A 76 -10.56 12.89 -8.46
C LEU A 76 -10.54 14.40 -8.73
N GLU A 77 -9.40 15.07 -8.52
CA GLU A 77 -9.29 16.53 -8.50
C GLU A 77 -9.73 17.22 -9.79
N HIS A 78 -9.54 16.55 -10.92
CA HIS A 78 -9.82 17.15 -12.25
C HIS A 78 -11.03 16.52 -12.95
N LEU A 79 -11.76 15.63 -12.28
CA LEU A 79 -13.00 15.04 -12.82
C LEU A 79 -14.12 16.07 -12.84
N LYS A 80 -14.79 16.17 -13.97
CA LYS A 80 -15.93 17.07 -14.20
C LYS A 80 -17.29 16.39 -14.01
N THR A 81 -17.32 15.05 -14.05
CA THR A 81 -18.57 14.29 -13.91
C THR A 81 -19.24 14.49 -12.57
N ASN A 82 -20.59 14.48 -12.58
CA ASN A 82 -21.46 14.56 -11.39
C ASN A 82 -21.77 13.19 -10.77
N LYS A 83 -21.17 12.10 -11.26
CA LYS A 83 -21.34 10.77 -10.65
C LYS A 83 -20.77 10.71 -9.24
N ASN A 84 -21.37 9.85 -8.41
CA ASN A 84 -20.90 9.62 -7.04
C ASN A 84 -19.44 9.21 -7.04
N LYS A 85 -18.64 9.89 -6.24
CA LYS A 85 -17.20 9.64 -6.10
C LYS A 85 -16.92 9.17 -4.69
N TYR A 86 -16.09 8.16 -4.58
CA TYR A 86 -15.63 7.57 -3.32
C TYR A 86 -14.11 7.64 -3.30
N CYS A 87 -13.54 8.13 -2.21
CA CYS A 87 -12.09 8.28 -2.09
C CYS A 87 -11.56 7.45 -0.92
N LEU A 88 -10.67 6.50 -1.21
CA LEU A 88 -9.91 5.81 -0.17
C LEU A 88 -8.78 6.72 0.31
N ILE A 89 -8.54 6.71 1.63
CA ILE A 89 -7.43 7.42 2.25
C ILE A 89 -6.65 6.49 3.17
N HIS A 90 -5.30 6.62 3.13
CA HIS A 90 -4.36 5.72 3.81
C HIS A 90 -3.48 6.42 4.85
N GLY A 91 -3.57 7.75 4.96
CA GLY A 91 -2.87 8.58 5.93
C GLY A 91 -1.73 9.40 5.32
N LYS A 92 -0.72 8.79 4.67
CA LYS A 92 0.45 9.51 4.16
C LYS A 92 0.09 10.58 3.13
N GLU A 93 -0.80 10.26 2.19
CA GLU A 93 -1.19 11.13 1.07
C GLU A 93 -2.10 12.30 1.48
N ILE A 94 -2.66 12.26 2.69
CA ILE A 94 -3.44 13.35 3.26
C ILE A 94 -2.67 14.15 4.31
N ASN A 95 -1.57 13.62 4.85
CA ASN A 95 -0.80 14.25 5.92
C ASN A 95 0.02 15.45 5.39
N HIS A 96 -0.66 16.58 5.25
CA HIS A 96 -0.09 17.86 4.83
C HIS A 96 -0.34 18.91 5.91
N ALA A 97 0.53 19.92 5.97
CA ALA A 97 0.35 21.03 6.92
C ALA A 97 -1.04 21.67 6.74
N LYS A 98 -1.79 21.78 7.83
CA LYS A 98 -3.13 22.38 7.86
C LYS A 98 -3.07 23.81 7.30
N GLY A 99 -4.01 24.15 6.43
CA GLY A 99 -4.08 25.46 5.77
C GLY A 99 -3.11 25.65 4.59
N SER A 100 -2.20 24.70 4.31
CA SER A 100 -1.32 24.76 3.14
C SER A 100 -2.13 24.70 1.83
N GLY A 101 -1.53 25.14 0.72
CA GLY A 101 -2.17 25.08 -0.60
C GLY A 101 -2.60 23.64 -0.99
N ILE A 102 -1.81 22.63 -0.60
CA ILE A 102 -2.14 21.22 -0.84
C ILE A 102 -3.31 20.79 0.04
N ASN A 103 -3.32 21.19 1.31
CA ASN A 103 -4.44 20.89 2.23
C ASN A 103 -5.76 21.53 1.72
N LYS A 104 -5.74 22.77 1.28
CA LYS A 104 -6.93 23.42 0.70
C LYS A 104 -7.47 22.67 -0.53
N ARG A 105 -6.60 22.21 -1.42
CA ARG A 105 -6.99 21.40 -2.59
C ARG A 105 -7.56 20.04 -2.18
N LEU A 106 -6.91 19.36 -1.21
CA LEU A 106 -7.38 18.11 -0.64
C LEU A 106 -8.79 18.26 -0.07
N LEU A 107 -9.03 19.28 0.76
CA LEU A 107 -10.34 19.53 1.36
C LEU A 107 -11.42 19.82 0.31
N LYS A 108 -11.07 20.60 -0.74
CA LYS A 108 -11.98 20.82 -1.87
C LYS A 108 -12.41 19.52 -2.53
N VAL A 109 -11.52 18.55 -2.67
CA VAL A 109 -11.86 17.23 -3.24
C VAL A 109 -12.63 16.38 -2.25
N LEU A 110 -12.10 16.18 -1.05
CA LEU A 110 -12.66 15.21 -0.09
C LEU A 110 -14.02 15.65 0.49
N ASN A 111 -14.28 16.95 0.61
CA ASN A 111 -15.60 17.44 1.03
C ASN A 111 -16.64 17.43 -0.10
N ASN A 112 -16.22 17.18 -1.36
CA ASN A 112 -17.12 17.05 -2.51
C ASN A 112 -17.33 15.62 -3.01
N VAL A 113 -16.75 14.60 -2.34
CA VAL A 113 -17.06 13.19 -2.64
C VAL A 113 -18.27 12.73 -1.83
N GLU A 114 -18.89 11.64 -2.26
CA GLU A 114 -20.03 11.01 -1.56
C GLU A 114 -19.58 10.47 -0.21
N LYS A 115 -18.51 9.66 -0.18
CA LYS A 115 -17.86 9.18 1.05
C LYS A 115 -16.35 9.14 0.90
N VAL A 116 -15.69 9.43 2.01
CA VAL A 116 -14.26 9.22 2.23
C VAL A 116 -14.09 7.93 3.04
N ILE A 117 -13.36 6.99 2.49
CA ILE A 117 -13.15 5.66 3.09
C ILE A 117 -11.76 5.66 3.74
N ALA A 118 -11.71 5.77 5.06
CA ALA A 118 -10.47 5.70 5.83
C ALA A 118 -10.11 4.25 6.14
N ASN A 119 -8.85 3.87 5.93
CA ASN A 119 -8.36 2.52 6.19
C ASN A 119 -8.21 2.19 7.69
N SER A 120 -8.35 3.16 8.57
CA SER A 120 -8.25 2.99 10.03
C SER A 120 -8.88 4.15 10.79
N LYS A 121 -9.14 3.94 12.08
CA LYS A 121 -9.57 5.03 12.98
C LYS A 121 -8.54 6.16 13.06
N TYR A 122 -7.24 5.82 13.04
CA TYR A 122 -6.16 6.82 12.99
C TYR A 122 -6.28 7.71 11.75
N THR A 123 -6.44 7.12 10.57
CA THR A 123 -6.60 7.88 9.32
C THR A 123 -7.87 8.73 9.30
N LYS A 124 -8.97 8.21 9.86
CA LYS A 124 -10.19 9.00 10.07
C LYS A 124 -9.91 10.25 10.93
N ASN A 125 -9.31 10.07 12.10
CA ASN A 125 -9.02 11.18 13.00
C ASN A 125 -8.10 12.23 12.35
N LEU A 126 -7.04 11.79 11.68
CA LEU A 126 -6.16 12.66 10.90
C LEU A 126 -6.93 13.48 9.85
N ALA A 127 -7.85 12.85 9.11
CA ALA A 127 -8.67 13.55 8.12
C ALA A 127 -9.56 14.62 8.74
N ILE A 128 -10.19 14.33 9.89
CA ILE A 128 -11.00 15.28 10.65
C ILE A 128 -10.15 16.48 11.14
N GLU A 129 -8.98 16.21 11.71
CA GLU A 129 -8.04 17.25 12.16
C GLU A 129 -7.61 18.18 11.01
N LEU A 130 -7.49 17.65 9.80
CA LEU A 130 -7.16 18.40 8.60
C LEU A 130 -8.34 19.21 8.03
N GLY A 131 -9.58 18.97 8.50
CA GLY A 131 -10.79 19.70 8.11
C GLY A 131 -11.71 18.94 7.13
N VAL A 132 -11.55 17.64 6.98
CA VAL A 132 -12.52 16.82 6.23
C VAL A 132 -13.79 16.65 7.06
N ASP A 133 -14.94 16.81 6.44
CA ASP A 133 -16.25 16.64 7.05
C ASP A 133 -16.41 15.23 7.64
N GLN A 134 -16.64 15.15 8.94
CA GLN A 134 -16.75 13.92 9.70
C GLN A 134 -17.88 13.01 9.18
N ASP A 135 -19.00 13.58 8.75
CA ASP A 135 -20.18 12.82 8.30
C ASP A 135 -19.95 12.13 6.95
N LYS A 136 -18.92 12.56 6.23
CA LYS A 136 -18.48 11.92 4.99
C LYS A 136 -17.52 10.76 5.20
N ILE A 137 -16.92 10.63 6.39
CA ILE A 137 -15.85 9.66 6.63
C ILE A 137 -16.42 8.37 7.23
N ILE A 138 -16.21 7.26 6.52
CA ILE A 138 -16.42 5.91 7.04
C ILE A 138 -15.09 5.20 7.22
N VAL A 139 -15.00 4.29 8.20
CA VAL A 139 -13.82 3.45 8.40
C VAL A 139 -14.11 2.07 7.85
N ILE A 140 -13.31 1.65 6.87
CA ILE A 140 -13.30 0.29 6.35
C ILE A 140 -11.85 -0.21 6.41
N ASN A 141 -11.58 -1.12 7.33
CA ASN A 141 -10.24 -1.71 7.44
C ASN A 141 -9.96 -2.56 6.19
N PRO A 142 -8.72 -2.50 5.65
CA PRO A 142 -8.34 -3.33 4.52
C PRO A 142 -8.55 -4.82 4.84
N GLY A 143 -9.12 -5.54 3.89
CA GLY A 143 -9.16 -6.99 3.92
C GLY A 143 -7.79 -7.61 3.63
N ILE A 144 -7.66 -8.88 3.91
CA ILE A 144 -6.53 -9.72 3.51
C ILE A 144 -6.99 -10.74 2.49
N ASP A 145 -6.10 -11.15 1.60
CA ASP A 145 -6.37 -12.29 0.73
C ASP A 145 -6.50 -13.57 1.55
N PRO A 146 -7.31 -14.54 1.10
CA PRO A 146 -7.36 -15.85 1.73
C PRO A 146 -5.95 -16.45 1.82
N ILE A 147 -5.65 -17.04 2.98
CA ILE A 147 -4.39 -17.77 3.15
C ILE A 147 -4.41 -18.94 2.19
N LYS A 148 -3.41 -18.99 1.30
CA LYS A 148 -3.21 -20.15 0.43
C LYS A 148 -2.56 -21.27 1.23
N ASP A 149 -2.86 -22.51 0.86
CA ASP A 149 -2.13 -23.65 1.40
C ASP A 149 -0.65 -23.49 1.13
N LEU A 150 0.14 -23.68 2.18
CA LEU A 150 1.59 -23.55 2.07
C LEU A 150 2.15 -24.80 1.36
N ASP A 151 3.03 -24.55 0.41
CA ASP A 151 3.78 -25.62 -0.24
C ASP A 151 4.65 -26.36 0.79
N LYS A 152 4.40 -27.65 0.95
CA LYS A 152 5.10 -28.49 1.94
C LYS A 152 6.62 -28.45 1.73
N LYS A 153 7.08 -28.44 0.47
CA LYS A 153 8.51 -28.41 0.15
C LYS A 153 9.17 -27.10 0.61
N SER A 154 8.48 -25.98 0.47
CA SER A 154 8.93 -24.68 0.97
C SER A 154 8.95 -24.63 2.48
N LEU A 155 7.96 -25.21 3.16
CA LEU A 155 7.94 -25.34 4.62
C LEU A 155 9.13 -26.17 5.14
N ASP A 156 9.35 -27.36 4.58
CA ASP A 156 10.46 -28.25 4.97
C ASP A 156 11.82 -27.54 4.81
N LYS A 157 11.97 -26.73 3.75
CA LYS A 157 13.17 -25.92 3.52
C LYS A 157 13.36 -24.85 4.60
N VAL A 158 12.31 -24.13 4.95
CA VAL A 158 12.37 -23.10 6.01
C VAL A 158 12.61 -23.74 7.38
N GLU A 159 11.96 -24.86 7.68
CA GLU A 159 12.17 -25.60 8.92
C GLU A 159 13.61 -26.10 9.06
N SER A 160 14.21 -26.60 7.98
CA SER A 160 15.59 -27.04 7.98
C SER A 160 16.57 -25.89 8.26
N LEU A 161 16.31 -24.69 7.71
CA LEU A 161 17.12 -23.50 7.94
C LEU A 161 17.02 -22.98 9.38
N LEU A 162 15.87 -23.17 10.02
CA LEU A 162 15.55 -22.62 11.34
C LEU A 162 15.52 -23.67 12.46
N LYS A 163 15.93 -24.91 12.20
CA LYS A 163 15.73 -26.07 13.05
C LYS A 163 16.13 -25.86 14.52
N VAL A 164 17.27 -25.22 14.75
CA VAL A 164 17.80 -24.96 16.10
C VAL A 164 17.63 -23.50 16.54
N LYS A 165 17.08 -22.65 15.67
CA LYS A 165 16.98 -21.20 15.93
C LYS A 165 15.70 -20.85 16.67
N THR A 166 15.84 -20.37 17.90
CA THR A 166 14.71 -19.94 18.75
C THR A 166 15.18 -18.97 19.86
N PRO A 167 14.42 -17.92 20.21
CA PRO A 167 13.18 -17.46 19.56
C PRO A 167 13.39 -16.91 18.15
N ARG A 168 12.32 -16.85 17.35
CA ARG A 168 12.34 -16.36 15.98
C ARG A 168 11.61 -15.03 15.89
N LEU A 169 12.31 -13.98 15.48
CA LEU A 169 11.76 -12.67 15.21
C LEU A 169 11.68 -12.47 13.70
N ILE A 170 10.62 -11.84 13.20
CA ILE A 170 10.47 -11.57 11.79
C ILE A 170 9.96 -10.14 11.54
N THR A 171 10.52 -9.47 10.53
CA THR A 171 9.99 -8.23 9.98
C THR A 171 9.85 -8.37 8.47
N VAL A 172 8.63 -8.21 7.97
CA VAL A 172 8.32 -8.17 6.54
C VAL A 172 8.00 -6.73 6.16
N SER A 173 8.96 -6.02 5.57
CA SER A 173 8.78 -4.62 5.20
C SER A 173 9.88 -4.11 4.29
N ARG A 174 9.66 -2.93 3.67
CA ARG A 174 10.77 -2.22 3.02
C ARG A 174 11.81 -1.81 4.07
N PHE A 175 13.08 -1.83 3.68
CA PHE A 175 14.17 -1.35 4.52
C PHE A 175 14.26 0.18 4.39
N ASP A 176 13.42 0.87 5.14
CA ASP A 176 13.43 2.33 5.30
C ASP A 176 13.54 2.70 6.80
N LYS A 177 14.06 3.89 7.11
CA LYS A 177 14.30 4.37 8.49
C LYS A 177 13.08 4.24 9.38
N ARG A 178 11.89 4.47 8.83
CA ARG A 178 10.61 4.41 9.56
C ARG A 178 10.27 3.00 10.06
N LYS A 179 10.84 1.95 9.43
CA LYS A 179 10.63 0.55 9.84
C LYS A 179 11.52 0.11 10.98
N ASN A 180 12.56 0.92 11.25
CA ASN A 180 13.35 0.85 12.47
C ASN A 180 14.04 -0.50 12.74
N HIS A 181 14.52 -1.16 11.69
CA HIS A 181 15.29 -2.41 11.79
C HIS A 181 16.50 -2.25 12.69
N GLU A 182 17.15 -1.08 12.65
CA GLU A 182 18.30 -0.73 13.50
C GLU A 182 18.01 -1.00 14.97
N LYS A 183 16.86 -0.52 15.50
CA LYS A 183 16.52 -0.73 16.92
C LYS A 183 16.31 -2.19 17.27
N VAL A 184 15.77 -2.99 16.35
CA VAL A 184 15.61 -4.43 16.56
C VAL A 184 16.98 -5.10 16.63
N ILE A 185 17.91 -4.75 15.73
CA ILE A 185 19.27 -5.29 15.71
C ILE A 185 20.06 -4.89 16.98
N MET A 186 19.92 -3.63 17.41
CA MET A 186 20.51 -3.19 18.68
C MET A 186 19.99 -3.99 19.89
N ALA A 187 18.67 -4.25 19.92
CA ALA A 187 18.07 -5.08 20.96
C ALA A 187 18.54 -6.54 20.88
N LEU A 188 18.75 -7.06 19.66
CA LEU A 188 19.19 -8.42 19.40
C LEU A 188 20.56 -8.71 20.04
N ARG A 189 21.47 -7.72 20.07
CA ARG A 189 22.76 -7.82 20.75
C ARG A 189 22.63 -8.24 22.23
N ASN A 190 21.67 -7.67 22.94
CA ASN A 190 21.42 -7.99 24.33
C ASN A 190 20.66 -9.32 24.47
N LEU A 191 19.68 -9.56 23.58
CA LEU A 191 18.90 -10.78 23.59
C LEU A 191 19.72 -12.03 23.27
N LYS A 192 20.77 -11.93 22.44
CA LYS A 192 21.71 -13.04 22.15
C LYS A 192 22.38 -13.60 23.41
N GLN A 193 22.59 -12.77 24.42
CA GLN A 193 23.21 -13.22 25.69
C GLN A 193 22.25 -14.11 26.49
N ILE A 194 20.94 -13.90 26.36
CA ILE A 194 19.89 -14.67 27.05
C ILE A 194 19.43 -15.85 26.19
N TYR A 195 19.39 -15.64 24.89
CA TYR A 195 18.93 -16.60 23.87
C TYR A 195 20.00 -16.75 22.78
N PRO A 196 21.02 -17.61 22.98
CA PRO A 196 22.14 -17.74 22.02
C PRO A 196 21.69 -18.12 20.59
N ASP A 197 20.59 -18.87 20.47
CA ASP A 197 20.04 -19.35 19.20
C ASP A 197 18.96 -18.44 18.62
N ILE A 198 18.77 -17.23 19.18
CA ILE A 198 17.80 -16.27 18.64
C ILE A 198 18.12 -15.93 17.19
N VAL A 199 17.07 -15.80 16.37
CA VAL A 199 17.22 -15.33 14.98
C VAL A 199 16.25 -14.20 14.67
N TYR A 200 16.74 -13.21 13.93
CA TYR A 200 15.96 -12.14 13.35
C TYR A 200 15.93 -12.26 11.83
N ILE A 201 14.76 -12.44 11.28
CA ILE A 201 14.51 -12.64 9.85
C ILE A 201 13.99 -11.31 9.27
N CYS A 202 14.77 -10.72 8.39
CA CYS A 202 14.45 -9.47 7.68
C CYS A 202 14.02 -9.81 6.25
N VAL A 203 12.75 -9.55 5.93
CA VAL A 203 12.21 -9.81 4.60
C VAL A 203 11.87 -8.50 3.92
N GLY A 204 12.47 -8.25 2.74
CA GLY A 204 12.27 -7.07 1.93
C GLY A 204 13.55 -6.48 1.37
N TYR A 205 13.44 -5.24 0.88
CA TYR A 205 14.54 -4.46 0.32
C TYR A 205 14.29 -2.96 0.53
N GLY A 206 15.31 -2.11 0.34
CA GLY A 206 15.17 -0.66 0.45
C GLY A 206 16.49 0.06 0.66
N ASP A 207 16.42 1.38 0.79
CA ASP A 207 17.58 2.27 0.81
C ASP A 207 18.48 2.06 2.04
N GLU A 208 17.95 1.50 3.13
CA GLU A 208 18.69 1.21 4.36
C GLU A 208 19.36 -0.19 4.37
N GLU A 209 19.27 -0.97 3.29
CA GLU A 209 19.76 -2.36 3.27
C GLU A 209 21.25 -2.47 3.64
N GLU A 210 22.09 -1.61 3.05
CA GLU A 210 23.53 -1.62 3.34
C GLU A 210 23.85 -1.16 4.77
N ASN A 211 23.17 -0.12 5.25
CA ASN A 211 23.34 0.38 6.61
C ASN A 211 22.97 -0.70 7.64
N ILE A 212 21.87 -1.41 7.40
CA ILE A 212 21.42 -2.50 8.28
C ILE A 212 22.41 -3.65 8.28
N LYS A 213 22.94 -4.07 7.12
CA LYS A 213 23.95 -5.14 7.01
C LYS A 213 25.27 -4.77 7.67
N ASN A 214 25.69 -3.52 7.53
CA ASN A 214 26.92 -3.03 8.20
C ASN A 214 26.75 -3.05 9.72
N LEU A 215 25.61 -2.60 10.24
CA LEU A 215 25.31 -2.65 11.67
C LEU A 215 25.33 -4.10 12.21
N VAL A 216 24.81 -5.06 11.45
CA VAL A 216 24.85 -6.49 11.83
C VAL A 216 26.29 -6.98 11.97
N LYS A 217 27.19 -6.58 11.06
CA LYS A 217 28.62 -6.92 11.13
C LYS A 217 29.31 -6.23 12.30
N GLU A 218 29.07 -4.93 12.50
CA GLU A 218 29.65 -4.15 13.61
C GLU A 218 29.30 -4.72 14.98
N LEU A 219 28.16 -5.40 15.10
CA LEU A 219 27.67 -5.98 16.34
C LEU A 219 27.90 -7.49 16.45
N ASP A 220 28.65 -8.12 15.53
CA ASP A 220 28.90 -9.57 15.46
C ASP A 220 27.61 -10.40 15.50
N LEU A 221 26.61 -10.01 14.69
CA LEU A 221 25.29 -10.63 14.66
C LEU A 221 24.97 -11.39 13.37
N GLU A 222 25.98 -11.68 12.50
CA GLU A 222 25.77 -12.38 11.23
C GLU A 222 25.14 -13.77 11.42
N GLY A 223 25.43 -14.44 12.53
CA GLY A 223 24.81 -15.71 12.88
C GLY A 223 23.34 -15.62 13.33
N GLN A 224 22.89 -14.44 13.73
CA GLN A 224 21.56 -14.17 14.27
C GLN A 224 20.63 -13.45 13.31
N VAL A 225 21.11 -12.88 12.18
CA VAL A 225 20.28 -12.11 11.27
C VAL A 225 20.27 -12.76 9.88
N MET A 226 19.10 -12.97 9.34
CA MET A 226 18.88 -13.50 8.00
C MET A 226 18.14 -12.48 7.13
N PHE A 227 18.61 -12.30 5.87
CA PHE A 227 18.01 -11.39 4.92
C PHE A 227 17.40 -12.15 3.75
N PHE A 228 16.13 -11.82 3.42
CA PHE A 228 15.43 -12.34 2.26
C PHE A 228 14.82 -11.17 1.47
N LYS A 229 14.93 -11.21 0.14
CA LYS A 229 14.38 -10.14 -0.73
C LYS A 229 12.95 -10.45 -1.18
N ASP A 230 12.72 -11.68 -1.58
CA ASP A 230 11.44 -12.18 -2.08
C ASP A 230 11.04 -13.45 -1.33
N ILE A 231 9.75 -13.57 -1.05
CA ILE A 231 9.13 -14.76 -0.48
C ILE A 231 8.03 -15.23 -1.43
#